data_8b749fcd00e0b4c2a139804493408a25
#
_entry.id   8b749fcd00e0b4c2a139804493408a25
#
_cell.length_a   1.000
_cell.length_b   1.000
_cell.length_c   1.000
_cell.angle_alpha   90.00
_cell.angle_beta   90.00
_cell.angle_gamma   90.00
#
_symmetry.space_group_name_H-M   'P 1'
#
loop_
_entity.id
_entity.type
_entity.pdbx_description
1 polymer ?
#
loop_
_entity_poly.entity_id
_entity_poly.type
_entity_poly.pdbx_seq_one_letter_code
_entity_poly.pdbx_strand_id
1 'polypeptide(L)'
;MASIKLKFRPSSVKGKKGVLSYQIIHYRLTRLIKTSYRIMPSEWNDSTGSLLISTQSECKARLLLIRDQTNWEMTRLQGIINDLERTGVEYTIDDIVASFRKIPSVESVFNFMQRCINKLERQKRGRTAEGYTSTMNSFIQFRKNEDLSFEAFDSELMEMYEAYLKEKGLVKNSTDRKSVV
;
A
#
# COMPACT_ATOMS: atom_id res chain seq x y z
N MET A 1 19.33 13.53 -6.75
CA MET A 1 17.92 13.27 -6.38
C MET A 1 17.33 12.28 -7.36
N ALA A 2 16.75 11.19 -6.87
CA ALA A 2 16.11 10.19 -7.72
C ALA A 2 14.69 10.63 -8.09
N SER A 3 14.20 10.23 -9.27
CA SER A 3 12.83 10.49 -9.71
C SER A 3 12.13 9.22 -10.15
N ILE A 4 10.81 9.16 -9.93
CA ILE A 4 9.98 8.01 -10.25
C ILE A 4 8.87 8.44 -11.20
N LYS A 5 8.60 7.60 -12.20
CA LYS A 5 7.48 7.79 -13.14
C LYS A 5 6.79 6.48 -13.42
N LEU A 6 5.47 6.50 -13.53
CA LEU A 6 4.73 5.37 -14.06
C LEU A 6 4.84 5.37 -15.59
N LYS A 7 5.11 4.21 -16.19
CA LYS A 7 5.24 4.02 -17.63
C LYS A 7 4.38 2.87 -18.10
N PHE A 8 3.73 3.09 -19.23
CA PHE A 8 2.98 2.05 -19.93
C PHE A 8 3.79 1.56 -21.14
N ARG A 9 3.89 0.25 -21.28
CA ARG A 9 4.43 -0.39 -22.48
C ARG A 9 3.33 -1.19 -23.15
N PRO A 10 2.88 -0.76 -24.33
CA PRO A 10 1.85 -1.50 -25.09
C PRO A 10 2.36 -2.88 -25.49
N SER A 11 1.43 -3.80 -25.73
CA SER A 11 1.74 -5.10 -26.30
C SER A 11 2.09 -4.96 -27.78
N SER A 12 3.04 -5.75 -28.29
CA SER A 12 3.33 -5.85 -29.71
C SER A 12 2.17 -6.48 -30.51
N VAL A 13 1.26 -7.18 -29.84
CA VAL A 13 0.09 -7.83 -30.47
C VAL A 13 -1.11 -6.90 -30.33
N LYS A 14 -1.72 -6.53 -31.45
CA LYS A 14 -2.96 -5.72 -31.48
C LYS A 14 -4.05 -6.35 -30.59
N GLY A 15 -4.74 -5.52 -29.83
CA GLY A 15 -5.85 -5.93 -28.96
C GLY A 15 -5.43 -6.61 -27.64
N LYS A 16 -4.15 -6.79 -27.37
CA LYS A 16 -3.67 -7.32 -26.08
C LYS A 16 -3.29 -6.20 -25.11
N LYS A 17 -3.50 -6.47 -23.83
CA LYS A 17 -3.12 -5.57 -22.74
C LYS A 17 -1.60 -5.41 -22.68
N GLY A 18 -1.14 -4.17 -22.53
CA GLY A 18 0.25 -3.83 -22.23
C GLY A 18 0.54 -3.90 -20.73
N VAL A 19 1.77 -3.60 -20.34
CA VAL A 19 2.28 -3.72 -18.96
C VAL A 19 2.63 -2.35 -18.41
N LEU A 20 2.27 -2.09 -17.16
CA LEU A 20 2.74 -0.95 -16.39
C LEU A 20 4.11 -1.26 -15.76
N SER A 21 4.94 -0.24 -15.66
CA SER A 21 6.27 -0.34 -15.04
C SER A 21 6.61 0.97 -14.32
N TYR A 22 7.34 0.87 -13.21
CA TYR A 22 7.94 2.05 -12.58
C TYR A 22 9.28 2.33 -13.21
N GLN A 23 9.45 3.54 -13.72
CA GLN A 23 10.74 4.04 -14.20
C GLN A 23 11.38 4.84 -13.08
N ILE A 24 12.56 4.40 -12.64
CA ILE A 24 13.38 5.11 -11.68
C ILE A 24 14.55 5.70 -12.43
N ILE A 25 14.83 6.99 -12.19
CA ILE A 25 15.97 7.72 -12.78
C ILE A 25 16.81 8.26 -11.63
N HIS A 26 18.09 7.91 -11.59
CA HIS A 26 19.05 8.37 -10.59
C HIS A 26 20.42 8.52 -11.24
N TYR A 27 21.06 9.68 -11.07
CA TYR A 27 22.36 10.00 -11.71
C TYR A 27 22.42 9.67 -13.21
N ARG A 28 21.37 10.03 -13.98
CA ARG A 28 21.19 9.73 -15.42
C ARG A 28 21.04 8.25 -15.77
N LEU A 29 21.13 7.36 -14.81
CA LEU A 29 20.81 5.94 -15.00
C LEU A 29 19.29 5.74 -14.90
N THR A 30 18.79 4.81 -15.70
CA THR A 30 17.36 4.48 -15.71
C THR A 30 17.17 2.99 -15.47
N ARG A 31 16.26 2.64 -14.55
CA ARG A 31 15.80 1.27 -14.32
C ARG A 31 14.29 1.20 -14.41
N LEU A 32 13.82 0.06 -14.92
CA LEU A 32 12.38 -0.26 -15.01
C LEU A 32 12.06 -1.43 -14.08
N ILE A 33 11.12 -1.21 -13.17
CA ILE A 33 10.53 -2.27 -12.36
C ILE A 33 9.19 -2.62 -13.02
N LYS A 34 9.11 -3.83 -13.60
CA LYS A 34 7.87 -4.35 -14.20
C LYS A 34 6.88 -4.69 -13.10
N THR A 35 5.63 -4.33 -13.32
CA THR A 35 4.50 -4.71 -12.45
C THR A 35 3.73 -5.90 -13.03
N SER A 36 2.82 -6.46 -12.25
CA SER A 36 1.83 -7.44 -12.73
C SER A 36 0.62 -6.79 -13.41
N TYR A 37 0.50 -5.44 -13.31
CA TYR A 37 -0.68 -4.73 -13.81
C TYR A 37 -0.64 -4.61 -15.32
N ARG A 38 -1.76 -5.03 -15.93
CA ARG A 38 -1.96 -4.98 -17.39
C ARG A 38 -3.19 -4.17 -17.73
N ILE A 39 -3.03 -3.22 -18.65
CA ILE A 39 -4.09 -2.34 -19.11
C ILE A 39 -4.16 -2.31 -20.64
N MET A 40 -5.30 -1.88 -21.19
CA MET A 40 -5.44 -1.64 -22.62
C MET A 40 -4.81 -0.29 -23.00
N PRO A 41 -4.32 -0.10 -24.23
CA PRO A 41 -3.81 1.20 -24.67
C PRO A 41 -4.82 2.33 -24.54
N SER A 42 -6.11 2.05 -24.71
CA SER A 42 -7.21 3.02 -24.53
C SER A 42 -7.44 3.45 -23.07
N GLU A 43 -6.86 2.73 -22.11
CA GLU A 43 -6.96 3.00 -20.67
C GLU A 43 -5.76 3.84 -20.14
N TRP A 44 -4.90 4.30 -21.05
CA TRP A 44 -3.69 5.05 -20.72
C TRP A 44 -3.65 6.41 -21.40
N ASN A 45 -3.22 7.44 -20.71
CA ASN A 45 -2.95 8.77 -21.24
C ASN A 45 -1.44 9.03 -21.25
N ASP A 46 -0.86 9.04 -22.44
CA ASP A 46 0.59 9.27 -22.62
C ASP A 46 1.02 10.68 -22.22
N SER A 47 0.17 11.68 -22.43
CA SER A 47 0.51 13.09 -22.14
C SER A 47 0.60 13.37 -20.63
N THR A 48 -0.25 12.72 -19.84
CA THR A 48 -0.26 12.87 -18.37
C THR A 48 0.49 11.76 -17.66
N GLY A 49 0.82 10.66 -18.34
CA GLY A 49 1.43 9.48 -17.72
C GLY A 49 0.52 8.80 -16.67
N SER A 50 -0.80 8.82 -16.91
CA SER A 50 -1.79 8.36 -15.93
C SER A 50 -2.85 7.46 -16.58
N LEU A 51 -3.57 6.72 -15.72
CA LEU A 51 -4.68 5.85 -16.12
C LEU A 51 -5.92 6.68 -16.49
N LEU A 52 -6.52 6.39 -17.65
CA LEU A 52 -7.83 6.87 -18.04
C LEU A 52 -8.91 5.98 -17.43
N ILE A 53 -9.71 6.52 -16.51
CA ILE A 53 -10.77 5.78 -15.83
C ILE A 53 -12.04 5.86 -16.67
N SER A 54 -12.39 4.72 -17.28
CA SER A 54 -13.63 4.60 -18.05
C SER A 54 -14.87 4.71 -17.15
N THR A 55 -15.95 5.25 -17.71
CA THR A 55 -17.27 5.34 -17.06
C THR A 55 -18.02 4.00 -17.02
N GLN A 56 -17.62 3.00 -17.80
CA GLN A 56 -18.24 1.66 -17.79
C GLN A 56 -17.91 0.91 -16.48
N SER A 57 -18.93 0.37 -15.83
CA SER A 57 -18.89 -0.08 -14.43
C SER A 57 -17.85 -1.17 -14.11
N GLU A 58 -17.71 -2.21 -14.94
CA GLU A 58 -16.76 -3.31 -14.68
C GLU A 58 -15.29 -2.89 -14.88
N CYS A 59 -15.01 -2.16 -15.95
CA CYS A 59 -13.67 -1.64 -16.22
C CYS A 59 -13.25 -0.57 -15.19
N LYS A 60 -14.19 0.23 -14.69
CA LYS A 60 -13.94 1.31 -13.73
C LYS A 60 -13.40 0.79 -12.40
N ALA A 61 -14.04 -0.22 -11.82
CA ALA A 61 -13.61 -0.78 -10.54
C ALA A 61 -12.18 -1.35 -10.61
N ARG A 62 -11.87 -2.08 -11.70
CA ARG A 62 -10.53 -2.63 -11.94
C ARG A 62 -9.47 -1.53 -12.09
N LEU A 63 -9.77 -0.50 -12.89
CA LEU A 63 -8.83 0.61 -13.11
C LEU A 63 -8.59 1.44 -11.86
N LEU A 64 -9.62 1.64 -11.04
CA LEU A 64 -9.47 2.29 -9.75
C LEU A 64 -8.56 1.50 -8.81
N LEU A 65 -8.73 0.17 -8.74
CA LEU A 65 -7.84 -0.69 -7.95
C LEU A 65 -6.39 -0.60 -8.42
N ILE A 66 -6.15 -0.68 -9.74
CA ILE A 66 -4.81 -0.55 -10.32
C ILE A 66 -4.22 0.82 -10.00
N ARG A 67 -4.98 1.90 -10.16
CA ARG A 67 -4.54 3.26 -9.84
C ARG A 67 -4.12 3.38 -8.38
N ASP A 68 -4.97 2.92 -7.48
CA ASP A 68 -4.72 3.05 -6.04
C ASP A 68 -3.51 2.22 -5.62
N GLN A 69 -3.36 1.02 -6.18
CA GLN A 69 -2.20 0.18 -5.92
C GLN A 69 -0.91 0.78 -6.51
N THR A 70 -0.97 1.30 -7.75
CA THR A 70 0.21 1.94 -8.35
C THR A 70 0.61 3.22 -7.60
N ASN A 71 -0.35 4.02 -7.13
CA ASN A 71 -0.08 5.18 -6.31
C ASN A 71 0.57 4.80 -4.98
N TRP A 72 0.07 3.76 -4.31
CA TRP A 72 0.66 3.26 -3.08
C TRP A 72 2.11 2.78 -3.30
N GLU A 73 2.37 1.99 -4.34
CA GLU A 73 3.72 1.50 -4.66
C GLU A 73 4.66 2.66 -5.02
N MET A 74 4.19 3.68 -5.72
CA MET A 74 4.97 4.89 -6.01
C MET A 74 5.30 5.68 -4.73
N THR A 75 4.34 5.82 -3.82
CA THR A 75 4.56 6.46 -2.50
C THR A 75 5.60 5.68 -1.69
N ARG A 76 5.52 4.36 -1.69
CA ARG A 76 6.50 3.50 -1.05
C ARG A 76 7.90 3.63 -1.66
N LEU A 77 8.01 3.67 -2.99
CA LEU A 77 9.28 3.92 -3.69
C LEU A 77 9.86 5.29 -3.30
N GLN A 78 9.02 6.32 -3.22
CA GLN A 78 9.45 7.65 -2.78
C GLN A 78 9.92 7.64 -1.33
N GLY A 79 9.25 6.89 -0.45
CA GLY A 79 9.67 6.69 0.94
C GLY A 79 11.07 6.08 1.03
N ILE A 80 11.32 5.00 0.27
CA ILE A 80 12.65 4.35 0.20
C ILE A 80 13.74 5.34 -0.26
N ILE A 81 13.46 6.15 -1.28
CA ILE A 81 14.40 7.17 -1.77
C ILE A 81 14.68 8.20 -0.66
N ASN A 82 13.64 8.72 -0.02
CA ASN A 82 13.78 9.69 1.06
C ASN A 82 14.59 9.13 2.23
N ASP A 83 14.38 7.86 2.59
CA ASP A 83 15.13 7.20 3.66
C ASP A 83 16.60 7.05 3.28
N LEU A 84 16.90 6.64 2.05
CA LEU A 84 18.28 6.56 1.55
C LEU A 84 18.96 7.94 1.52
N GLU A 85 18.26 8.97 1.09
CA GLU A 85 18.78 10.37 1.11
C GLU A 85 19.04 10.86 2.53
N ARG A 86 18.22 10.48 3.52
CA ARG A 86 18.42 10.86 4.94
C ARG A 86 19.62 10.20 5.59
N THR A 87 20.05 9.04 5.11
CA THR A 87 21.26 8.38 5.64
C THR A 87 22.54 9.15 5.31
N GLY A 88 22.52 10.02 4.30
CA GLY A 88 23.71 10.76 3.84
C GLY A 88 24.76 9.88 3.16
N VAL A 89 24.50 8.59 2.99
CA VAL A 89 25.39 7.65 2.31
C VAL A 89 25.06 7.64 0.82
N GLU A 90 26.07 7.61 -0.03
CA GLU A 90 25.82 7.44 -1.47
C GLU A 90 25.09 6.11 -1.74
N TYR A 91 24.04 6.19 -2.51
CA TYR A 91 23.23 5.03 -2.91
C TYR A 91 23.10 4.94 -4.42
N THR A 92 22.94 3.75 -4.92
CA THR A 92 22.78 3.46 -6.34
C THR A 92 21.29 3.21 -6.68
N ILE A 93 21.00 3.22 -7.98
CA ILE A 93 19.66 2.85 -8.45
C ILE A 93 19.30 1.38 -8.11
N ASP A 94 20.32 0.51 -8.03
CA ASP A 94 20.14 -0.89 -7.69
C ASP A 94 19.81 -1.07 -6.18
N ASP A 95 20.28 -0.20 -5.32
CA ASP A 95 19.91 -0.17 -3.89
C ASP A 95 18.44 0.19 -3.71
N ILE A 96 17.93 1.15 -4.50
CA ILE A 96 16.50 1.48 -4.51
C ILE A 96 15.69 0.27 -4.96
N VAL A 97 16.08 -0.40 -6.05
CA VAL A 97 15.40 -1.58 -6.59
C VAL A 97 15.47 -2.74 -5.62
N ALA A 98 16.61 -2.98 -4.98
CA ALA A 98 16.78 -4.03 -3.99
C ALA A 98 15.90 -3.79 -2.75
N SER A 99 15.86 -2.56 -2.25
CA SER A 99 15.01 -2.17 -1.13
C SER A 99 13.52 -2.28 -1.47
N PHE A 100 13.13 -1.94 -2.70
CA PHE A 100 11.75 -2.10 -3.14
C PHE A 100 11.35 -3.57 -3.35
N ARG A 101 12.27 -4.41 -3.84
CA ARG A 101 12.05 -5.86 -4.04
C ARG A 101 12.13 -6.65 -2.75
N LYS A 102 12.86 -6.17 -1.76
CA LYS A 102 12.68 -6.69 -0.42
C LYS A 102 11.20 -6.51 -0.15
N ILE A 103 10.44 -7.60 -0.27
CA ILE A 103 9.06 -7.64 0.25
C ILE A 103 9.21 -6.97 1.61
N PRO A 104 8.43 -5.93 1.94
CA PRO A 104 8.45 -5.52 3.31
C PRO A 104 8.06 -6.76 4.11
N SER A 105 9.03 -7.39 4.72
CA SER A 105 8.81 -8.26 5.87
C SER A 105 8.10 -7.47 6.97
N VAL A 106 7.88 -6.21 6.69
CA VAL A 106 7.24 -5.21 7.52
C VAL A 106 6.11 -4.55 6.72
N GLU A 107 5.15 -5.34 6.20
CA GLU A 107 3.86 -4.72 6.00
C GLU A 107 3.38 -4.29 7.38
N SER A 108 3.41 -2.99 7.62
CA SER A 108 2.95 -2.39 8.85
C SER A 108 1.50 -2.79 9.08
N VAL A 109 1.21 -3.29 10.26
CA VAL A 109 -0.13 -3.71 10.66
C VAL A 109 -1.12 -2.56 10.48
N PHE A 110 -0.73 -1.32 10.83
CA PHE A 110 -1.59 -0.15 10.69
C PHE A 110 -1.90 0.16 9.22
N ASN A 111 -0.91 0.08 8.34
CA ASN A 111 -1.13 0.28 6.91
C ASN A 111 -2.03 -0.79 6.30
N PHE A 112 -1.88 -2.04 6.72
CA PHE A 112 -2.78 -3.11 6.30
C PHE A 112 -4.21 -2.88 6.77
N MET A 113 -4.41 -2.54 8.05
CA MET A 113 -5.74 -2.25 8.60
C MET A 113 -6.39 -1.07 7.87
N GLN A 114 -5.65 0.01 7.60
CA GLN A 114 -6.16 1.17 6.86
C GLN A 114 -6.60 0.79 5.45
N ARG A 115 -5.87 -0.08 4.76
CA ARG A 115 -6.28 -0.59 3.45
C ARG A 115 -7.56 -1.43 3.52
N CYS A 116 -7.71 -2.24 4.55
CA CYS A 116 -8.94 -2.99 4.78
C CYS A 116 -10.14 -2.06 5.01
N ILE A 117 -9.97 -1.02 5.81
CA ILE A 117 -11.00 0.02 6.06
C ILE A 117 -11.38 0.69 4.74
N ASN A 118 -10.43 1.21 4.00
CA ASN A 118 -10.67 1.87 2.71
C ASN A 118 -11.39 0.95 1.71
N LYS A 119 -11.07 -0.36 1.71
CA LYS A 119 -11.75 -1.35 0.88
C LYS A 119 -13.21 -1.53 1.29
N LEU A 120 -13.48 -1.62 2.59
CA LEU A 120 -14.84 -1.76 3.13
C LEU A 120 -15.71 -0.54 2.83
N GLU A 121 -15.18 0.65 2.95
CA GLU A 121 -15.86 1.91 2.60
C GLU A 121 -16.26 1.95 1.12
N ARG A 122 -15.34 1.55 0.22
CA ARG A 122 -15.62 1.45 -1.21
C ARG A 122 -16.71 0.42 -1.53
N GLN A 123 -16.79 -0.65 -0.73
CA GLN A 123 -17.85 -1.66 -0.83
C GLN A 123 -19.16 -1.22 -0.20
N LYS A 124 -19.27 0.03 0.28
CA LYS A 124 -20.42 0.59 1.00
C LYS A 124 -20.79 -0.19 2.28
N ARG A 125 -19.80 -0.87 2.89
CA ARG A 125 -19.93 -1.60 4.16
C ARG A 125 -19.52 -0.71 5.35
N GLY A 126 -20.12 0.48 5.46
CA GLY A 126 -19.74 1.53 6.40
C GLY A 126 -19.70 1.05 7.86
N ARG A 127 -20.76 0.33 8.33
CA ARG A 127 -20.80 -0.18 9.71
C ARG A 127 -19.63 -1.12 10.04
N THR A 128 -19.20 -1.95 9.07
CA THR A 128 -18.03 -2.81 9.25
C THR A 128 -16.73 -1.98 9.25
N ALA A 129 -16.63 -1.00 8.35
CA ALA A 129 -15.47 -0.09 8.30
C ALA A 129 -15.31 0.70 9.61
N GLU A 130 -16.39 1.21 10.19
CA GLU A 130 -16.39 1.87 11.51
C GLU A 130 -15.85 0.96 12.63
N GLY A 131 -16.23 -0.33 12.63
CA GLY A 131 -15.73 -1.31 13.58
C GLY A 131 -14.20 -1.50 13.45
N TYR A 132 -13.69 -1.66 12.22
CA TYR A 132 -12.26 -1.76 11.95
C TYR A 132 -11.51 -0.47 12.32
N THR A 133 -12.08 0.69 12.03
CA THR A 133 -11.52 2.00 12.40
C THR A 133 -11.41 2.15 13.92
N SER A 134 -12.45 1.77 14.65
CA SER A 134 -12.45 1.79 16.12
C SER A 134 -11.38 0.87 16.71
N THR A 135 -11.23 -0.33 16.14
CA THR A 135 -10.19 -1.29 16.57
C THR A 135 -8.79 -0.76 16.28
N MET A 136 -8.56 -0.25 15.07
CA MET A 136 -7.27 0.34 14.68
C MET A 136 -6.89 1.51 15.60
N ASN A 137 -7.78 2.44 15.85
CA ASN A 137 -7.53 3.58 16.72
C ASN A 137 -7.21 3.15 18.16
N SER A 138 -7.91 2.13 18.68
CA SER A 138 -7.64 1.56 19.99
C SER A 138 -6.25 0.92 20.05
N PHE A 139 -5.86 0.20 19.01
CA PHE A 139 -4.57 -0.46 18.92
C PHE A 139 -3.42 0.55 18.75
N ILE A 140 -3.63 1.62 17.97
CA ILE A 140 -2.69 2.76 17.86
C ILE A 140 -2.44 3.40 19.22
N GLN A 141 -3.50 3.62 20.03
CA GLN A 141 -3.36 4.17 21.38
C GLN A 141 -2.58 3.23 22.32
N PHE A 142 -2.87 1.93 22.25
CA PHE A 142 -2.14 0.91 23.02
C PHE A 142 -0.65 0.94 22.67
N ARG A 143 -0.31 1.03 21.40
CA ARG A 143 1.06 1.10 20.88
C ARG A 143 1.71 2.49 20.97
N LYS A 144 1.04 3.49 21.53
CA LYS A 144 1.53 4.89 21.63
C LYS A 144 1.98 5.47 20.28
N ASN A 145 1.25 5.17 19.21
CA ASN A 145 1.54 5.50 17.81
C ASN A 145 2.77 4.79 17.21
N GLU A 146 3.32 3.79 17.87
CA GLU A 146 4.37 2.96 17.28
C GLU A 146 3.74 1.86 16.44
N ASP A 147 4.01 1.90 15.16
CA ASP A 147 3.58 0.86 14.23
C ASP A 147 4.41 -0.41 14.41
N LEU A 148 3.89 -1.53 13.93
CA LEU A 148 4.58 -2.82 14.06
C LEU A 148 4.48 -3.63 12.78
N SER A 149 5.45 -4.54 12.59
CA SER A 149 5.43 -5.53 11.53
C SER A 149 4.52 -6.71 11.88
N PHE A 150 4.05 -7.43 10.87
CA PHE A 150 3.32 -8.69 11.11
C PHE A 150 4.16 -9.74 11.82
N GLU A 151 5.48 -9.71 11.68
CA GLU A 151 6.40 -10.61 12.38
C GLU A 151 6.43 -10.36 13.89
N ALA A 152 6.18 -9.11 14.31
CA ALA A 152 6.11 -8.72 15.73
C ALA A 152 4.68 -8.87 16.30
N PHE A 153 3.73 -9.37 15.49
CA PHE A 153 2.35 -9.59 15.88
C PHE A 153 2.20 -11.02 16.39
N ASP A 154 2.45 -11.22 17.68
CA ASP A 154 2.41 -12.51 18.33
C ASP A 154 1.32 -12.63 19.42
N SER A 155 1.21 -13.79 20.03
CA SER A 155 0.22 -14.06 21.07
C SER A 155 0.44 -13.22 22.31
N GLU A 156 1.69 -12.95 22.68
CA GLU A 156 2.04 -12.16 23.86
C GLU A 156 1.57 -10.71 23.72
N LEU A 157 1.78 -10.12 22.53
CA LEU A 157 1.27 -8.78 22.21
C LEU A 157 -0.26 -8.72 22.31
N MET A 158 -0.95 -9.77 21.84
CA MET A 158 -2.42 -9.84 21.91
C MET A 158 -2.93 -9.95 23.35
N GLU A 159 -2.27 -10.73 24.19
CA GLU A 159 -2.59 -10.82 25.64
C GLU A 159 -2.39 -9.46 26.33
N MET A 160 -1.30 -8.75 26.02
CA MET A 160 -1.06 -7.40 26.53
C MET A 160 -2.13 -6.41 26.07
N TYR A 161 -2.58 -6.51 24.81
CA TYR A 161 -3.63 -5.67 24.29
C TYR A 161 -5.00 -5.97 24.94
N GLU A 162 -5.32 -7.23 25.18
CA GLU A 162 -6.53 -7.62 25.91
C GLU A 162 -6.51 -7.09 27.36
N ALA A 163 -5.38 -7.19 28.04
CA ALA A 163 -5.21 -6.64 29.40
C ALA A 163 -5.45 -5.11 29.41
N TYR A 164 -4.88 -4.39 28.44
CA TYR A 164 -5.09 -2.96 28.26
C TYR A 164 -6.58 -2.61 28.00
N LEU A 165 -7.29 -3.41 27.21
CA LEU A 165 -8.71 -3.19 26.94
C LEU A 165 -9.56 -3.40 28.21
N LYS A 166 -9.23 -4.41 29.02
CA LYS A 166 -9.88 -4.67 30.31
C LYS A 166 -9.64 -3.53 31.31
N GLU A 167 -8.41 -3.03 31.39
CA GLU A 167 -8.05 -1.88 32.24
C GLU A 167 -8.83 -0.62 31.85
N LYS A 168 -9.10 -0.43 30.56
CA LYS A 168 -9.96 0.66 30.05
C LYS A 168 -11.48 0.44 30.30
N GLY A 169 -11.86 -0.59 31.01
CA GLY A 169 -13.24 -0.87 31.39
C GLY A 169 -14.13 -1.43 30.27
N LEU A 170 -13.52 -2.00 29.20
CA LEU A 170 -14.29 -2.65 28.15
C LEU A 170 -14.82 -4.01 28.60
N VAL A 171 -16.14 -4.24 28.39
CA VAL A 171 -16.78 -5.53 28.69
C VAL A 171 -16.28 -6.62 27.74
N LYS A 172 -16.32 -7.89 28.21
CA LYS A 172 -15.80 -9.07 27.50
C LYS A 172 -16.18 -9.12 26.02
N ASN A 173 -17.43 -8.91 25.66
CA ASN A 173 -17.88 -8.89 24.25
C ASN A 173 -17.25 -7.79 23.40
N SER A 174 -16.89 -6.65 24.00
CA SER A 174 -16.21 -5.54 23.30
C SER A 174 -14.72 -5.81 23.15
N THR A 175 -14.14 -6.53 24.12
CA THR A 175 -12.74 -6.98 24.06
C THR A 175 -12.56 -8.03 22.97
N ASP A 176 -13.39 -9.07 22.94
CA ASP A 176 -13.35 -10.13 21.94
C ASP A 176 -13.52 -9.60 20.51
N ARG A 177 -14.40 -8.59 20.31
CA ARG A 177 -14.57 -7.95 19.00
C ARG A 177 -13.33 -7.17 18.52
N LYS A 178 -12.47 -6.71 19.43
CA LYS A 178 -11.27 -5.96 19.11
C LYS A 178 -10.02 -6.82 19.01
N SER A 179 -10.01 -7.99 19.64
CA SER A 179 -8.90 -8.94 19.57
C SER A 179 -8.99 -9.91 18.39
N VAL A 180 -10.17 -10.06 17.77
CA VAL A 180 -10.44 -10.99 16.66
C VAL A 180 -10.43 -10.31 15.27
N VAL A 181 -9.90 -9.10 15.15
CA VAL A 181 -9.82 -8.38 13.85
C VAL A 181 -8.55 -8.72 13.08
#